data_9749cb6e69cf4f697d957f5bdb06708a
#
_entry.id   9749cb6e69cf4f697d957f5bdb06708a
#
_cell.length_a   1.000
_cell.length_b   1.000
_cell.length_c   1.000
_cell.angle_alpha   90.00
_cell.angle_beta   90.00
_cell.angle_gamma   90.00
#
_symmetry.space_group_name_H-M   'P 1'
#
loop_
_entity.id
_entity.type
_entity.pdbx_description
1 polymer ?
#
loop_
_entity_poly.entity_id
_entity_poly.type
_entity_poly.pdbx_seq_one_letter_code
_entity_poly.pdbx_strand_id
1 'polypeptide(L)'
;MFKQAVKSESKLRLTIDGPAGSGKTYTALRFAHVIAARSGGKIALVDTERGSASKYVGEKPDGTPWQFDVLEMQNFSPERYTDAVLAAGRAAYSVLVIDSLSHAWEGTGGALEIKDKIASTSKENSFTAWRHITPLHNRMIDTILQSPMHVITTMRSRTEYIPETDPNGKIIGVRRVGLAPVQRPGMEYEFDLVCDMDWAHILTVAKSRCPIVADMQVEKPGPEFFFMVLDWLEGKNSPVPVVKLKPAVHEITLEELLVKYNAESIMNANNGKIPATQDEVNLVAAALGQ
;
A
#
# COMPACT_ATOMS: atom_id res chain seq x y z
N MET A 1 -32.33 -9.92 -8.79
CA MET A 1 -32.53 -11.35 -8.59
C MET A 1 -31.34 -11.88 -7.79
N PHE A 2 -31.55 -12.54 -6.64
CA PHE A 2 -30.48 -13.11 -5.82
C PHE A 2 -29.96 -14.41 -6.43
N LYS A 3 -28.65 -14.64 -6.33
CA LYS A 3 -28.00 -15.91 -6.70
C LYS A 3 -27.02 -16.32 -5.59
N GLN A 4 -26.72 -17.60 -5.51
CA GLN A 4 -25.73 -18.11 -4.56
C GLN A 4 -24.34 -17.51 -4.88
N ALA A 5 -23.66 -16.99 -3.85
CA ALA A 5 -22.32 -16.46 -4.01
C ALA A 5 -21.32 -17.62 -4.19
N VAL A 6 -20.43 -17.49 -5.17
CA VAL A 6 -19.31 -18.40 -5.42
C VAL A 6 -18.01 -17.63 -5.42
N LYS A 7 -16.97 -18.21 -4.84
CA LYS A 7 -15.67 -17.58 -4.65
C LYS A 7 -14.70 -17.80 -5.83
N SER A 8 -14.95 -18.81 -6.64
CA SER A 8 -14.03 -19.34 -7.65
C SER A 8 -13.66 -18.40 -8.81
N GLU A 9 -14.34 -17.26 -8.96
CA GLU A 9 -14.09 -16.31 -10.05
C GLU A 9 -13.58 -14.96 -9.57
N SER A 10 -13.30 -14.82 -8.27
CA SER A 10 -12.85 -13.55 -7.70
C SER A 10 -11.42 -13.22 -8.14
N LYS A 11 -11.20 -11.98 -8.52
CA LYS A 11 -9.87 -11.44 -8.86
C LYS A 11 -9.37 -10.55 -7.75
N LEU A 12 -8.10 -10.71 -7.37
CA LEU A 12 -7.46 -9.92 -6.32
C LEU A 12 -7.37 -8.44 -6.68
N ARG A 13 -7.67 -7.59 -5.73
CA ARG A 13 -7.39 -6.15 -5.73
C ARG A 13 -6.46 -5.85 -4.56
N LEU A 14 -5.19 -5.65 -4.88
CA LEU A 14 -4.14 -5.41 -3.90
C LEU A 14 -3.52 -4.04 -4.11
N THR A 15 -3.27 -3.33 -3.03
CA THR A 15 -2.38 -2.17 -3.04
C THR A 15 -1.23 -2.35 -2.07
N ILE A 16 -0.06 -1.84 -2.45
CA ILE A 16 1.16 -1.81 -1.64
C ILE A 16 1.61 -0.37 -1.51
N ASP A 17 1.53 0.17 -0.30
CA ASP A 17 1.92 1.53 0.00
C ASP A 17 3.30 1.58 0.64
N GLY A 18 3.96 2.71 0.59
CA GLY A 18 5.22 2.88 1.31
C GLY A 18 6.11 3.99 0.74
N PRO A 19 7.15 4.37 1.47
CA PRO A 19 8.12 5.38 1.06
C PRO A 19 8.98 4.92 -0.11
N ALA A 20 9.75 5.85 -0.68
CA ALA A 20 10.74 5.52 -1.71
C ALA A 20 11.77 4.53 -1.15
N GLY A 21 12.14 3.51 -1.94
CA GLY A 21 13.11 2.50 -1.53
C GLY A 21 12.57 1.37 -0.65
N SER A 22 11.29 1.38 -0.27
CA SER A 22 10.71 0.30 0.57
C SER A 22 10.53 -1.06 -0.14
N GLY A 23 10.69 -1.13 -1.47
CA GLY A 23 10.59 -2.38 -2.21
C GLY A 23 9.23 -2.69 -2.82
N LYS A 24 8.31 -1.71 -2.89
CA LYS A 24 6.94 -1.86 -3.44
C LYS A 24 6.92 -2.51 -4.83
N THR A 25 7.62 -1.89 -5.79
CA THR A 25 7.69 -2.36 -7.18
C THR A 25 8.18 -3.80 -7.25
N TYR A 26 9.26 -4.12 -6.52
CA TYR A 26 9.83 -5.46 -6.48
C TYR A 26 8.85 -6.48 -5.91
N THR A 27 8.17 -6.15 -4.80
CA THR A 27 7.17 -7.00 -4.17
C THR A 27 5.95 -7.20 -5.05
N ALA A 28 5.45 -6.14 -5.69
CA ALA A 28 4.34 -6.20 -6.64
C ALA A 28 4.66 -7.12 -7.83
N LEU A 29 5.87 -7.02 -8.39
CA LEU A 29 6.33 -7.89 -9.48
C LEU A 29 6.49 -9.34 -9.02
N ARG A 30 7.02 -9.60 -7.82
CA ARG A 30 7.09 -10.95 -7.25
C ARG A 30 5.71 -11.58 -7.16
N PHE A 31 4.73 -10.85 -6.64
CA PHE A 31 3.36 -11.34 -6.52
C PHE A 31 2.75 -11.57 -7.91
N ALA A 32 2.93 -10.62 -8.84
CA ALA A 32 2.45 -10.78 -10.21
C ALA A 32 3.00 -12.04 -10.90
N HIS A 33 4.28 -12.37 -10.67
CA HIS A 33 4.87 -13.60 -11.23
C HIS A 33 4.29 -14.87 -10.60
N VAL A 34 3.98 -14.87 -9.31
CA VAL A 34 3.31 -16.01 -8.66
C VAL A 34 1.90 -16.21 -9.24
N ILE A 35 1.15 -15.11 -9.45
CA ILE A 35 -0.17 -15.15 -10.09
C ILE A 35 -0.07 -15.70 -11.52
N ALA A 36 0.85 -15.14 -12.32
CA ALA A 36 1.03 -15.53 -13.72
C ALA A 36 1.44 -17.01 -13.85
N ALA A 37 2.39 -17.46 -13.02
CA ALA A 37 2.81 -18.87 -12.99
C ALA A 37 1.65 -19.81 -12.65
N ARG A 38 0.79 -19.41 -11.69
CA ARG A 38 -0.37 -20.22 -11.27
C ARG A 38 -1.49 -20.28 -12.30
N SER A 39 -1.70 -19.19 -13.03
CA SER A 39 -2.76 -19.07 -14.06
C SER A 39 -2.30 -19.46 -15.47
N GLY A 40 -1.00 -19.64 -15.69
CA GLY A 40 -0.42 -19.82 -17.03
C GLY A 40 -0.53 -18.56 -17.91
N GLY A 41 -0.72 -17.38 -17.32
CA GLY A 41 -0.99 -16.14 -18.04
C GLY A 41 0.19 -15.19 -18.09
N LYS A 42 -0.04 -13.99 -18.65
CA LYS A 42 0.96 -12.94 -18.83
C LYS A 42 0.75 -11.80 -17.85
N ILE A 43 1.83 -11.05 -17.63
CA ILE A 43 1.86 -9.86 -16.76
C ILE A 43 1.89 -8.62 -17.65
N ALA A 44 0.97 -7.67 -17.41
CA ALA A 44 1.07 -6.30 -17.88
C ALA A 44 1.50 -5.38 -16.73
N LEU A 45 2.30 -4.36 -17.03
CA LEU A 45 2.71 -3.34 -16.08
C LEU A 45 2.51 -1.95 -16.68
N VAL A 46 1.83 -1.08 -15.97
CA VAL A 46 1.76 0.36 -16.25
C VAL A 46 2.85 1.03 -15.43
N ASP A 47 3.88 1.54 -16.10
CA ASP A 47 5.00 2.25 -15.49
C ASP A 47 4.78 3.77 -15.57
N THR A 48 4.67 4.41 -14.42
CA THR A 48 4.60 5.85 -14.29
C THR A 48 5.88 6.44 -13.67
N GLU A 49 6.87 5.57 -13.39
CA GLU A 49 8.14 5.88 -12.73
C GLU A 49 9.32 5.90 -13.75
N ARG A 50 9.02 6.29 -15.01
CA ARG A 50 10.00 6.52 -16.08
C ARG A 50 10.90 5.33 -16.38
N GLY A 51 10.35 4.16 -16.60
CA GLY A 51 11.06 2.95 -16.95
C GLY A 51 11.76 2.27 -15.76
N SER A 52 11.41 2.62 -14.54
CA SER A 52 12.05 2.04 -13.36
C SER A 52 11.77 0.55 -13.21
N ALA A 53 10.58 0.11 -13.58
CA ALA A 53 10.18 -1.29 -13.53
C ALA A 53 10.97 -2.17 -14.52
N SER A 54 11.32 -1.64 -15.70
CA SER A 54 12.07 -2.35 -16.72
C SER A 54 13.48 -2.79 -16.27
N LYS A 55 14.03 -2.18 -15.21
CA LYS A 55 15.30 -2.59 -14.59
C LYS A 55 15.23 -3.95 -13.90
N TYR A 56 14.02 -4.46 -13.63
CA TYR A 56 13.82 -5.77 -13.03
C TYR A 56 13.64 -6.90 -14.04
N VAL A 57 13.65 -6.60 -15.35
CA VAL A 57 13.60 -7.63 -16.40
C VAL A 57 14.90 -8.42 -16.38
N GLY A 58 14.80 -9.74 -16.51
CA GLY A 58 15.96 -10.65 -16.59
C GLY A 58 15.86 -11.80 -15.60
N GLU A 59 16.97 -12.51 -15.46
CA GLU A 59 17.08 -13.66 -14.60
C GLU A 59 17.26 -13.24 -13.13
N LYS A 60 16.48 -13.86 -12.24
CA LYS A 60 16.62 -13.69 -10.80
C LYS A 60 17.75 -14.56 -10.26
N PRO A 61 18.18 -14.33 -9.00
CA PRO A 61 19.16 -15.19 -8.34
C PRO A 61 18.75 -16.67 -8.23
N ASP A 62 17.44 -16.97 -8.28
CA ASP A 62 16.89 -18.33 -8.29
C ASP A 62 16.75 -18.94 -9.70
N GLY A 63 17.23 -18.25 -10.73
CA GLY A 63 17.15 -18.69 -12.13
C GLY A 63 15.79 -18.45 -12.79
N THR A 64 14.80 -17.85 -12.10
CA THR A 64 13.48 -17.58 -12.67
C THR A 64 13.53 -16.33 -13.56
N PRO A 65 13.14 -16.38 -14.84
CA PRO A 65 13.09 -15.18 -15.66
C PRO A 65 11.92 -14.28 -15.25
N TRP A 66 12.21 -12.97 -15.08
CA TRP A 66 11.14 -11.98 -14.94
C TRP A 66 10.82 -11.37 -16.29
N GLN A 67 9.62 -11.70 -16.78
CA GLN A 67 9.11 -11.21 -18.04
C GLN A 67 7.74 -10.57 -17.81
N PHE A 68 7.56 -9.39 -18.34
CA PHE A 68 6.28 -8.67 -18.33
C PHE A 68 6.26 -7.68 -19.48
N ASP A 69 5.08 -7.38 -19.99
CA ASP A 69 4.87 -6.32 -20.97
C ASP A 69 4.65 -5.00 -20.24
N VAL A 70 5.25 -3.90 -20.72
CA VAL A 70 5.20 -2.61 -20.07
C VAL A 70 4.52 -1.56 -20.94
N LEU A 71 3.66 -0.74 -20.32
CA LEU A 71 3.13 0.50 -20.84
C LEU A 71 3.73 1.67 -20.06
N GLU A 72 4.68 2.39 -20.64
CA GLU A 72 5.21 3.63 -20.06
C GLU A 72 4.21 4.77 -20.26
N MET A 73 3.82 5.41 -19.17
CA MET A 73 2.83 6.48 -19.15
C MET A 73 3.50 7.83 -18.82
N GLN A 74 3.19 8.87 -19.59
CA GLN A 74 3.72 10.22 -19.39
C GLN A 74 2.64 11.23 -18.95
N ASN A 75 1.39 10.96 -19.25
CA ASN A 75 0.23 11.73 -18.79
C ASN A 75 -0.59 10.83 -17.86
N PHE A 76 -0.84 11.30 -16.65
CA PHE A 76 -1.39 10.52 -15.56
C PHE A 76 -2.86 10.85 -15.29
N SER A 77 -3.62 11.23 -16.32
CA SER A 77 -5.05 11.48 -16.13
C SER A 77 -5.80 10.19 -15.79
N PRO A 78 -6.86 10.24 -14.96
CA PRO A 78 -7.66 9.07 -14.62
C PRO A 78 -8.18 8.31 -15.85
N GLU A 79 -8.46 9.01 -16.97
CA GLU A 79 -8.89 8.39 -18.22
C GLU A 79 -7.79 7.52 -18.83
N ARG A 80 -6.52 7.96 -18.76
CA ARG A 80 -5.40 7.17 -19.27
C ARG A 80 -5.20 5.87 -18.50
N TYR A 81 -5.38 5.90 -17.19
CA TYR A 81 -5.39 4.66 -16.40
C TYR A 81 -6.58 3.77 -16.76
N THR A 82 -7.77 4.35 -16.94
CA THR A 82 -8.95 3.62 -17.41
C THR A 82 -8.66 2.90 -18.73
N ASP A 83 -8.10 3.61 -19.71
CA ASP A 83 -7.77 3.07 -21.02
C ASP A 83 -6.73 1.95 -20.93
N ALA A 84 -5.70 2.11 -20.09
CA ALA A 84 -4.66 1.09 -19.85
C ALA A 84 -5.24 -0.19 -19.25
N VAL A 85 -6.10 -0.09 -18.23
CA VAL A 85 -6.77 -1.25 -17.61
C VAL A 85 -7.65 -1.97 -18.63
N LEU A 86 -8.44 -1.24 -19.43
CA LEU A 86 -9.28 -1.83 -20.47
C LEU A 86 -8.46 -2.47 -21.58
N ALA A 87 -7.34 -1.87 -21.98
CA ALA A 87 -6.44 -2.43 -22.99
C ALA A 87 -5.81 -3.74 -22.51
N ALA A 88 -5.32 -3.79 -21.26
CA ALA A 88 -4.77 -4.99 -20.66
C ALA A 88 -5.82 -6.11 -20.56
N GLY A 89 -7.07 -5.78 -20.19
CA GLY A 89 -8.18 -6.73 -20.14
C GLY A 89 -8.50 -7.33 -21.50
N ARG A 90 -8.56 -6.48 -22.57
CA ARG A 90 -8.78 -6.95 -23.94
C ARG A 90 -7.65 -7.83 -24.46
N ALA A 91 -6.41 -7.59 -24.02
CA ALA A 91 -5.26 -8.40 -24.37
C ALA A 91 -5.12 -9.69 -23.53
N ALA A 92 -6.10 -9.98 -22.66
CA ALA A 92 -6.19 -11.18 -21.85
C ALA A 92 -4.97 -11.43 -20.92
N TYR A 93 -4.40 -10.36 -20.36
CA TYR A 93 -3.40 -10.52 -19.30
C TYR A 93 -4.06 -11.15 -18.06
N SER A 94 -3.31 -11.95 -17.30
CA SER A 94 -3.78 -12.56 -16.06
C SER A 94 -3.66 -11.62 -14.86
N VAL A 95 -2.68 -10.75 -14.90
CA VAL A 95 -2.43 -9.75 -13.85
C VAL A 95 -1.93 -8.44 -14.44
N LEU A 96 -2.42 -7.35 -13.89
CA LEU A 96 -1.98 -5.98 -14.17
C LEU A 96 -1.31 -5.40 -12.93
N VAL A 97 -0.10 -4.90 -13.07
CA VAL A 97 0.60 -4.07 -12.08
C VAL A 97 0.49 -2.61 -12.49
N ILE A 98 0.12 -1.73 -11.58
CA ILE A 98 0.10 -0.27 -11.77
C ILE A 98 1.11 0.36 -10.82
N ASP A 99 2.23 0.81 -11.34
CA ASP A 99 3.32 1.41 -10.55
C ASP A 99 3.64 2.83 -11.03
N SER A 100 3.05 3.84 -10.41
CA SER A 100 2.21 3.86 -9.23
C SER A 100 0.85 4.52 -9.51
N LEU A 101 -0.15 4.20 -8.69
CA LEU A 101 -1.47 4.81 -8.76
C LEU A 101 -1.46 6.25 -8.20
N SER A 102 -0.44 6.63 -7.42
CA SER A 102 -0.31 7.98 -6.85
C SER A 102 -0.22 9.09 -7.89
N HIS A 103 0.36 8.81 -9.06
CA HIS A 103 0.42 9.80 -10.12
C HIS A 103 -0.95 10.14 -10.73
N ALA A 104 -1.95 9.25 -10.66
CA ALA A 104 -3.32 9.58 -11.05
C ALA A 104 -3.93 10.69 -10.17
N TRP A 105 -3.39 10.87 -8.97
CA TRP A 105 -3.80 11.91 -8.03
C TRP A 105 -2.99 13.19 -8.18
N GLU A 106 -1.67 13.13 -8.00
CA GLU A 106 -0.78 14.30 -7.91
C GLU A 106 0.21 14.44 -9.09
N GLY A 107 0.21 13.53 -10.06
CA GLY A 107 1.11 13.60 -11.21
C GLY A 107 0.62 14.54 -12.31
N THR A 108 1.44 14.72 -13.36
CA THR A 108 1.12 15.54 -14.53
C THR A 108 -0.13 15.04 -15.22
N GLY A 109 -1.17 15.89 -15.35
CA GLY A 109 -2.49 15.51 -15.84
C GLY A 109 -3.33 14.76 -14.82
N GLY A 110 -2.86 14.55 -13.59
CA GLY A 110 -3.60 13.89 -12.52
C GLY A 110 -4.75 14.75 -11.96
N ALA A 111 -5.51 14.15 -11.05
CA ALA A 111 -6.75 14.73 -10.52
C ALA A 111 -6.57 16.14 -9.92
N LEU A 112 -5.47 16.36 -9.17
CA LEU A 112 -5.20 17.67 -8.54
C LEU A 112 -4.87 18.73 -9.58
N GLU A 113 -4.05 18.41 -10.60
CA GLU A 113 -3.71 19.37 -11.66
C GLU A 113 -4.93 19.73 -12.51
N ILE A 114 -5.78 18.73 -12.85
CA ILE A 114 -7.04 18.99 -13.57
C ILE A 114 -7.92 19.92 -12.75
N LYS A 115 -8.07 19.67 -11.44
CA LYS A 115 -8.84 20.52 -10.52
C LYS A 115 -8.34 21.97 -10.55
N ASP A 116 -7.03 22.16 -10.39
CA ASP A 116 -6.42 23.49 -10.33
C ASP A 116 -6.57 24.23 -11.68
N LYS A 117 -6.43 23.51 -12.78
CA LYS A 117 -6.66 24.06 -14.13
C LYS A 117 -8.10 24.52 -14.33
N ILE A 118 -9.09 23.73 -13.91
CA ILE A 118 -10.51 24.12 -13.98
C ILE A 118 -10.75 25.35 -13.10
N ALA A 119 -10.28 25.36 -11.86
CA ALA A 119 -10.45 26.48 -10.94
C ALA A 119 -9.79 27.77 -11.42
N SER A 120 -8.67 27.68 -12.16
CA SER A 120 -7.97 28.86 -12.71
C SER A 120 -8.57 29.39 -14.01
N THR A 121 -9.23 28.54 -14.80
CA THR A 121 -9.75 28.92 -16.13
C THR A 121 -11.26 29.20 -16.15
N SER A 122 -12.00 28.65 -15.20
CA SER A 122 -13.44 28.89 -15.05
C SER A 122 -13.69 29.83 -13.86
N LYS A 123 -14.90 30.40 -13.79
CA LYS A 123 -15.35 31.16 -12.62
C LYS A 123 -15.70 30.24 -11.42
N GLU A 124 -15.41 28.96 -11.53
CA GLU A 124 -15.65 27.97 -10.49
C GLU A 124 -14.59 28.06 -9.39
N ASN A 125 -14.99 27.89 -8.15
CA ASN A 125 -14.01 27.77 -7.06
C ASN A 125 -13.43 26.35 -7.01
N SER A 126 -12.33 26.17 -6.27
CA SER A 126 -11.65 24.89 -6.13
C SER A 126 -12.55 23.77 -5.59
N PHE A 127 -13.58 24.08 -4.81
CA PHE A 127 -14.53 23.10 -4.29
C PHE A 127 -15.49 22.61 -5.37
N THR A 128 -16.03 23.51 -6.19
CA THR A 128 -16.96 23.13 -7.28
C THR A 128 -16.27 22.41 -8.43
N ALA A 129 -14.97 22.63 -8.63
CA ALA A 129 -14.18 21.93 -9.65
C ALA A 129 -14.17 20.40 -9.45
N TRP A 130 -14.28 19.93 -8.20
CA TRP A 130 -14.32 18.49 -7.89
C TRP A 130 -15.48 17.73 -8.56
N ARG A 131 -16.59 18.39 -8.86
CA ARG A 131 -17.73 17.75 -9.54
C ARG A 131 -17.37 17.22 -10.93
N HIS A 132 -16.34 17.79 -11.57
CA HIS A 132 -15.86 17.35 -12.89
C HIS A 132 -14.86 16.20 -12.77
N ILE A 133 -14.05 16.18 -11.71
CA ILE A 133 -12.96 15.21 -11.54
C ILE A 133 -13.44 13.93 -10.84
N THR A 134 -14.32 14.07 -9.86
CA THR A 134 -14.85 12.93 -9.11
C THR A 134 -15.42 11.82 -10.02
N PRO A 135 -16.22 12.10 -11.05
CA PRO A 135 -16.69 11.04 -11.96
C PRO A 135 -15.58 10.35 -12.73
N LEU A 136 -14.54 11.07 -13.15
CA LEU A 136 -13.40 10.51 -13.88
C LEU A 136 -12.59 9.59 -12.97
N HIS A 137 -12.31 10.05 -11.75
CA HIS A 137 -11.63 9.26 -10.75
C HIS A 137 -12.42 8.00 -10.36
N ASN A 138 -13.71 8.14 -10.08
CA ASN A 138 -14.56 7.00 -9.75
C ASN A 138 -14.61 5.99 -10.90
N ARG A 139 -14.73 6.44 -12.15
CA ARG A 139 -14.69 5.56 -13.32
C ARG A 139 -13.38 4.78 -13.42
N MET A 140 -12.24 5.41 -13.14
CA MET A 140 -10.95 4.74 -13.10
C MET A 140 -10.95 3.62 -12.04
N ILE A 141 -11.42 3.92 -10.84
CA ILE A 141 -11.51 2.94 -9.75
C ILE A 141 -12.47 1.82 -10.10
N ASP A 142 -13.68 2.14 -10.57
CA ASP A 142 -14.65 1.12 -11.00
C ASP A 142 -14.07 0.20 -12.07
N THR A 143 -13.29 0.75 -13.01
CA THR A 143 -12.63 -0.05 -14.06
C THR A 143 -11.57 -0.99 -13.47
N ILE A 144 -10.80 -0.54 -12.49
CA ILE A 144 -9.84 -1.38 -11.76
C ILE A 144 -10.59 -2.52 -11.04
N LEU A 145 -11.66 -2.18 -10.32
CA LEU A 145 -12.42 -3.15 -9.51
C LEU A 145 -13.15 -4.19 -10.37
N GLN A 146 -13.67 -3.79 -11.53
CA GLN A 146 -14.41 -4.67 -12.45
C GLN A 146 -13.50 -5.41 -13.44
N SER A 147 -12.20 -5.18 -13.40
CA SER A 147 -11.23 -5.81 -14.29
C SER A 147 -11.31 -7.36 -14.21
N PRO A 148 -11.27 -8.08 -15.35
CA PRO A 148 -11.22 -9.54 -15.37
C PRO A 148 -9.85 -10.10 -14.95
N MET A 149 -8.87 -9.26 -14.70
CA MET A 149 -7.51 -9.62 -14.24
C MET A 149 -7.36 -9.41 -12.74
N HIS A 150 -6.34 -10.04 -12.13
CA HIS A 150 -5.83 -9.59 -10.85
C HIS A 150 -5.19 -8.21 -11.04
N VAL A 151 -5.39 -7.29 -10.11
CA VAL A 151 -4.78 -5.96 -10.17
C VAL A 151 -4.00 -5.71 -8.89
N ILE A 152 -2.73 -5.36 -9.06
CA ILE A 152 -1.80 -4.97 -8.01
C ILE A 152 -1.41 -3.52 -8.27
N THR A 153 -1.63 -2.64 -7.31
CA THR A 153 -1.20 -1.24 -7.42
C THR A 153 -0.11 -0.96 -6.40
N THR A 154 0.77 -0.01 -6.71
CA THR A 154 1.63 0.58 -5.70
C THR A 154 1.19 2.03 -5.46
N MET A 155 1.37 2.51 -4.25
CA MET A 155 1.17 3.92 -3.91
C MET A 155 2.38 4.44 -3.14
N ARG A 156 2.71 5.71 -3.39
CA ARG A 156 3.68 6.43 -2.58
C ARG A 156 3.03 6.81 -1.27
N SER A 157 3.80 6.78 -0.18
CA SER A 157 3.33 7.28 1.11
C SER A 157 4.08 8.53 1.50
N ARG A 158 3.41 9.42 2.20
CA ARG A 158 3.96 10.62 2.82
C ARG A 158 3.66 10.61 4.31
N THR A 159 4.48 11.32 5.07
CA THR A 159 4.21 11.51 6.49
C THR A 159 2.90 12.28 6.66
N GLU A 160 2.01 11.72 7.46
CA GLU A 160 0.74 12.34 7.82
C GLU A 160 0.90 13.08 9.16
N TYR A 161 0.34 14.29 9.18
CA TYR A 161 0.30 15.13 10.37
C TYR A 161 -1.14 15.52 10.67
N ILE A 162 -1.54 15.34 11.92
CA ILE A 162 -2.86 15.79 12.40
C ILE A 162 -2.67 17.05 13.27
N PRO A 163 -3.44 18.13 13.01
CA PRO A 163 -3.43 19.28 13.89
C PRO A 163 -3.92 18.91 15.30
N GLU A 164 -3.16 19.29 16.30
CA GLU A 164 -3.62 19.23 17.71
C GLU A 164 -4.34 20.51 18.05
N THR A 165 -5.54 20.40 18.56
CA THR A 165 -6.36 21.56 18.94
C THR A 165 -6.59 21.60 20.45
N ASP A 166 -6.63 22.81 21.00
CA ASP A 166 -7.06 23.03 22.38
C ASP A 166 -8.58 22.82 22.53
N PRO A 167 -9.13 22.81 23.77
CA PRO A 167 -10.56 22.67 24.00
C PRO A 167 -11.43 23.74 23.31
N ASN A 168 -10.85 24.85 22.87
CA ASN A 168 -11.53 25.93 22.18
C ASN A 168 -11.43 25.80 20.64
N GLY A 169 -10.80 24.70 20.14
CA GLY A 169 -10.63 24.44 18.70
C GLY A 169 -9.47 25.19 18.02
N LYS A 170 -8.60 25.86 18.79
CA LYS A 170 -7.41 26.55 18.25
C LYS A 170 -6.29 25.52 18.05
N ILE A 171 -5.64 25.55 16.88
CA ILE A 171 -4.48 24.72 16.59
C ILE A 171 -3.32 25.15 17.49
N ILE A 172 -2.81 24.23 18.32
CA ILE A 172 -1.70 24.42 19.25
C ILE A 172 -0.43 23.70 18.81
N GLY A 173 -0.54 22.77 17.83
CA GLY A 173 0.57 22.00 17.31
C GLY A 173 0.14 21.10 16.15
N VAL A 174 1.09 20.31 15.67
CA VAL A 174 0.84 19.23 14.72
C VAL A 174 1.54 17.96 15.20
N ARG A 175 0.81 16.86 15.25
CA ARG A 175 1.35 15.55 15.64
C ARG A 175 1.51 14.68 14.40
N ARG A 176 2.68 14.03 14.28
CA ARG A 176 2.91 12.99 13.28
C ARG A 176 2.11 11.74 13.68
N VAL A 177 1.29 11.21 12.76
CA VAL A 177 0.45 10.02 13.01
C VAL A 177 0.90 8.79 12.26
N GLY A 178 1.79 8.94 11.25
CA GLY A 178 2.24 7.79 10.48
C GLY A 178 2.56 8.14 9.03
N LEU A 179 2.37 7.17 8.16
CA LEU A 179 2.43 7.32 6.71
C LEU A 179 1.01 7.18 6.16
N ALA A 180 0.65 8.06 5.23
CA ALA A 180 -0.60 7.96 4.49
C ALA A 180 -0.32 7.82 3.00
N PRO A 181 -1.09 7.01 2.25
CA PRO A 181 -0.92 6.88 0.82
C PRO A 181 -1.22 8.20 0.11
N VAL A 182 -0.43 8.49 -0.92
CA VAL A 182 -0.64 9.65 -1.79
C VAL A 182 -1.72 9.28 -2.80
N GLN A 183 -2.95 9.44 -2.37
CA GLN A 183 -4.16 9.19 -3.17
C GLN A 183 -5.35 9.89 -2.51
N ARG A 184 -6.53 9.82 -3.14
CA ARG A 184 -7.78 10.29 -2.56
C ARG A 184 -8.06 9.56 -1.25
N PRO A 185 -8.38 10.28 -0.15
CA PRO A 185 -8.75 9.63 1.12
C PRO A 185 -9.90 8.62 0.95
N GLY A 186 -9.81 7.49 1.63
CA GLY A 186 -10.80 6.41 1.53
C GLY A 186 -10.52 5.41 0.42
N MET A 187 -9.45 5.58 -0.35
CA MET A 187 -9.09 4.68 -1.44
C MET A 187 -8.78 3.25 -0.97
N GLU A 188 -8.30 3.12 0.25
CA GLU A 188 -7.99 1.84 0.90
C GLU A 188 -9.22 0.94 1.07
N TYR A 189 -10.42 1.51 1.15
CA TYR A 189 -11.65 0.71 1.28
C TYR A 189 -11.98 -0.11 0.03
N GLU A 190 -11.49 0.31 -1.12
CA GLU A 190 -11.79 -0.32 -2.41
C GLU A 190 -11.02 -1.63 -2.64
N PHE A 191 -9.84 -1.78 -2.04
CA PHE A 191 -8.99 -2.95 -2.23
C PHE A 191 -9.38 -4.12 -1.29
N ASP A 192 -9.10 -5.35 -1.73
CA ASP A 192 -9.27 -6.55 -0.90
C ASP A 192 -8.16 -6.67 0.14
N LEU A 193 -6.94 -6.25 -0.25
CA LEU A 193 -5.74 -6.30 0.55
C LEU A 193 -4.99 -4.97 0.42
N VAL A 194 -4.70 -4.34 1.54
CA VAL A 194 -3.87 -3.13 1.65
C VAL A 194 -2.67 -3.46 2.51
N CYS A 195 -1.48 -3.23 1.97
CA CYS A 195 -0.22 -3.53 2.62
C CYS A 195 0.67 -2.30 2.67
N ASP A 196 1.22 -2.02 3.83
CA ASP A 196 2.23 -0.98 4.02
C ASP A 196 3.62 -1.60 3.99
N MET A 197 4.57 -0.95 3.31
CA MET A 197 5.97 -1.36 3.31
C MET A 197 6.86 -0.27 3.89
N ASP A 198 7.75 -0.64 4.78
CA ASP A 198 8.75 0.24 5.37
C ASP A 198 10.15 0.12 4.72
N TRP A 199 11.12 0.90 5.20
CA TRP A 199 12.50 0.86 4.72
C TRP A 199 13.27 -0.41 5.10
N ALA A 200 12.79 -1.17 6.09
CA ALA A 200 13.33 -2.48 6.44
C ALA A 200 12.78 -3.59 5.53
N HIS A 201 11.97 -3.22 4.53
CA HIS A 201 11.26 -4.13 3.62
C HIS A 201 10.28 -5.07 4.35
N ILE A 202 9.73 -4.60 5.47
CA ILE A 202 8.65 -5.29 6.17
C ILE A 202 7.34 -4.87 5.54
N LEU A 203 6.57 -5.86 5.09
CA LEU A 203 5.21 -5.68 4.62
C LEU A 203 4.27 -5.92 5.80
N THR A 204 3.48 -4.92 6.14
CA THR A 204 2.42 -4.99 7.15
C THR A 204 1.07 -4.99 6.44
N VAL A 205 0.22 -5.96 6.75
CA VAL A 205 -1.14 -6.03 6.21
C VAL A 205 -2.02 -5.09 7.02
N ALA A 206 -2.28 -3.90 6.46
CA ALA A 206 -3.08 -2.85 7.12
C ALA A 206 -4.59 -3.12 7.01
N LYS A 207 -5.02 -3.76 5.91
CA LYS A 207 -6.40 -4.19 5.69
C LYS A 207 -6.43 -5.50 4.91
N SER A 208 -7.29 -6.43 5.28
CA SER A 208 -7.46 -7.69 4.56
C SER A 208 -8.90 -8.19 4.60
N ARG A 209 -9.41 -8.62 3.43
CA ARG A 209 -10.60 -9.49 3.35
C ARG A 209 -10.24 -10.96 3.51
N CYS A 210 -8.95 -11.30 3.44
CA CYS A 210 -8.41 -12.63 3.69
C CYS A 210 -8.08 -12.77 5.19
N PRO A 211 -8.85 -13.53 5.99
CA PRO A 211 -8.60 -13.63 7.43
C PRO A 211 -7.24 -14.26 7.77
N ILE A 212 -6.70 -15.08 6.85
CA ILE A 212 -5.46 -15.83 7.07
C ILE A 212 -4.25 -14.90 7.19
N VAL A 213 -4.27 -13.78 6.46
CA VAL A 213 -3.14 -12.83 6.40
C VAL A 213 -3.45 -11.50 7.13
N ALA A 214 -4.60 -11.40 7.80
CA ALA A 214 -4.97 -10.18 8.54
C ALA A 214 -3.90 -9.89 9.61
N ASP A 215 -3.51 -8.61 9.72
CA ASP A 215 -2.55 -8.09 10.69
C ASP A 215 -1.12 -8.72 10.63
N MET A 216 -0.82 -9.48 9.56
CA MET A 216 0.50 -10.08 9.40
C MET A 216 1.56 -9.03 9.06
N GLN A 217 2.76 -9.27 9.61
CA GLN A 217 4.00 -8.57 9.23
C GLN A 217 4.97 -9.58 8.63
N VAL A 218 5.47 -9.30 7.45
CA VAL A 218 6.34 -10.20 6.70
C VAL A 218 7.55 -9.45 6.18
N GLU A 219 8.74 -9.81 6.66
CA GLU A 219 9.99 -9.28 6.12
C GLU A 219 10.24 -9.86 4.73
N LYS A 220 10.47 -8.99 3.74
CA LYS A 220 10.77 -9.38 2.35
C LYS A 220 9.81 -10.44 1.81
N PRO A 221 8.50 -10.15 1.72
CA PRO A 221 7.46 -11.14 1.44
C PRO A 221 7.81 -12.01 0.24
N GLY A 222 7.68 -13.33 0.46
CA GLY A 222 8.01 -14.39 -0.50
C GLY A 222 6.77 -15.06 -1.09
N PRO A 223 6.99 -16.09 -1.92
CA PRO A 223 5.91 -16.86 -2.54
C PRO A 223 4.93 -17.44 -1.53
N GLU A 224 5.39 -17.80 -0.34
CA GLU A 224 4.58 -18.41 0.72
C GLU A 224 3.42 -17.48 1.14
N PHE A 225 3.72 -16.20 1.37
CA PHE A 225 2.71 -15.19 1.67
C PHE A 225 1.70 -15.03 0.52
N PHE A 226 2.22 -15.00 -0.71
CA PHE A 226 1.37 -14.84 -1.89
C PHE A 226 0.48 -16.06 -2.12
N PHE A 227 0.96 -17.27 -1.87
CA PHE A 227 0.15 -18.50 -1.96
C PHE A 227 -0.99 -18.51 -0.94
N MET A 228 -0.77 -18.03 0.30
CA MET A 228 -1.87 -17.94 1.28
C MET A 228 -3.03 -17.08 0.77
N VAL A 229 -2.71 -15.92 0.17
CA VAL A 229 -3.71 -15.01 -0.39
C VAL A 229 -4.44 -15.66 -1.57
N LEU A 230 -3.70 -16.30 -2.49
CA LEU A 230 -4.29 -16.93 -3.68
C LEU A 230 -5.13 -18.17 -3.33
N ASP A 231 -4.67 -19.00 -2.41
CA ASP A 231 -5.41 -20.17 -1.95
C ASP A 231 -6.72 -19.77 -1.27
N TRP A 232 -6.68 -18.74 -0.42
CA TRP A 232 -7.88 -18.18 0.14
C TRP A 232 -8.84 -17.68 -0.96
N LEU A 233 -8.32 -16.97 -1.95
CA LEU A 233 -9.13 -16.43 -3.05
C LEU A 233 -9.81 -17.52 -3.86
N GLU A 234 -9.14 -18.65 -4.08
CA GLU A 234 -9.65 -19.82 -4.78
C GLU A 234 -10.49 -20.77 -3.91
N GLY A 235 -10.64 -20.44 -2.62
CA GLY A 235 -11.40 -21.29 -1.67
C GLY A 235 -10.67 -22.58 -1.27
N LYS A 236 -9.35 -22.64 -1.46
CA LYS A 236 -8.50 -23.74 -1.01
C LYS A 236 -8.13 -23.54 0.46
N ASN A 237 -8.08 -24.65 1.21
CA ASN A 237 -7.56 -24.63 2.58
C ASN A 237 -6.04 -24.78 2.51
N SER A 238 -5.31 -23.66 2.56
CA SER A 238 -3.87 -23.72 2.78
C SER A 238 -3.59 -23.99 4.26
N PRO A 239 -2.64 -24.89 4.57
CA PRO A 239 -2.09 -24.95 5.92
C PRO A 239 -1.48 -23.57 6.20
N VAL A 240 -1.89 -22.93 7.29
CA VAL A 240 -1.30 -21.68 7.75
C VAL A 240 0.16 -21.99 8.04
N PRO A 241 1.14 -21.46 7.29
CA PRO A 241 2.52 -21.60 7.67
C PRO A 241 2.64 -20.96 9.06
N VAL A 242 3.38 -21.59 9.96
CA VAL A 242 3.78 -20.94 11.19
C VAL A 242 4.81 -19.86 10.82
N VAL A 243 4.31 -18.76 10.28
CA VAL A 243 5.09 -17.54 10.14
C VAL A 243 5.35 -17.12 11.58
N LYS A 244 6.61 -17.17 12.01
CA LYS A 244 7.01 -16.54 13.27
C LYS A 244 6.69 -15.07 13.13
N LEU A 245 5.50 -14.66 13.58
CA LEU A 245 5.21 -13.28 13.83
C LEU A 245 6.30 -12.78 14.77
N LYS A 246 7.20 -11.93 14.30
CA LYS A 246 7.80 -11.00 15.24
C LYS A 246 6.60 -10.24 15.79
N PRO A 247 6.34 -10.30 17.11
CA PRO A 247 5.31 -9.41 17.65
C PRO A 247 5.65 -8.02 17.13
N ALA A 248 4.64 -7.25 16.72
CA ALA A 248 4.82 -5.83 16.52
C ALA A 248 5.41 -5.32 17.83
N VAL A 249 6.70 -5.10 17.85
CA VAL A 249 7.34 -4.45 18.96
C VAL A 249 6.84 -3.02 18.81
N HIS A 250 5.76 -2.71 19.53
CA HIS A 250 5.45 -1.32 19.81
C HIS A 250 6.68 -0.84 20.58
N GLU A 251 7.59 -0.17 19.87
CA GLU A 251 8.77 0.41 20.50
C GLU A 251 8.27 1.46 21.47
N ILE A 252 8.28 1.10 22.74
CA ILE A 252 7.88 1.99 23.83
C ILE A 252 8.78 3.22 23.74
N THR A 253 8.18 4.37 23.61
CA THR A 253 8.93 5.63 23.60
C THR A 253 9.31 6.05 25.01
N LEU A 254 10.35 6.87 25.14
CA LEU A 254 10.71 7.47 26.43
C LEU A 254 9.55 8.25 27.06
N GLU A 255 8.73 8.91 26.23
CA GLU A 255 7.55 9.64 26.68
C GLU A 255 6.50 8.70 27.28
N GLU A 256 6.25 7.55 26.67
CA GLU A 256 5.33 6.54 27.20
C GLU A 256 5.84 5.93 28.51
N LEU A 257 7.16 5.71 28.64
CA LEU A 257 7.75 5.30 29.92
C LEU A 257 7.59 6.37 30.99
N LEU A 258 7.80 7.65 30.67
CA LEU A 258 7.64 8.75 31.60
C LEU A 258 6.19 8.99 32.03
N VAL A 259 5.23 8.64 31.20
CA VAL A 259 3.80 8.68 31.55
C VAL A 259 3.45 7.57 32.54
N LYS A 260 4.06 6.39 32.40
CA LYS A 260 3.69 5.19 33.19
C LYS A 260 4.53 5.06 34.46
N TYR A 261 5.77 5.49 34.45
CA TYR A 261 6.73 5.39 35.56
C TYR A 261 7.31 6.76 35.89
N ASN A 262 7.63 7.00 37.15
CA ASN A 262 8.32 8.23 37.53
C ASN A 262 9.78 8.23 37.05
N ALA A 263 10.36 9.41 36.88
CA ALA A 263 11.72 9.58 36.36
C ALA A 263 12.78 8.87 37.22
N GLU A 264 12.58 8.77 38.52
CA GLU A 264 13.50 8.11 39.45
C GLU A 264 13.53 6.58 39.21
N SER A 265 12.38 5.93 38.98
CA SER A 265 12.31 4.52 38.63
C SER A 265 12.97 4.21 37.29
N ILE A 266 12.80 5.08 36.30
CA ILE A 266 13.43 4.98 34.98
C ILE A 266 14.95 5.11 35.10
N MET A 267 15.44 6.11 35.84
CA MET A 267 16.86 6.30 36.09
C MET A 267 17.48 5.13 36.86
N ASN A 268 16.80 4.60 37.85
CA ASN A 268 17.30 3.44 38.63
C ASN A 268 17.44 2.18 37.74
N ALA A 269 16.51 2.00 36.78
CA ALA A 269 16.58 0.90 35.83
C ALA A 269 17.65 1.12 34.73
N ASN A 270 18.13 2.34 34.55
CA ASN A 270 19.15 2.72 33.53
C ASN A 270 20.46 3.27 34.19
N ASN A 271 20.93 2.64 35.24
CA ASN A 271 22.20 2.99 35.90
C ASN A 271 22.31 4.51 36.26
N GLY A 272 21.23 5.08 36.74
CA GLY A 272 21.17 6.46 37.19
C GLY A 272 21.04 7.54 36.06
N LYS A 273 20.76 7.16 34.85
CA LYS A 273 20.62 8.06 33.70
C LYS A 273 19.26 7.94 33.04
N ILE A 274 18.78 9.02 32.44
CA ILE A 274 17.63 8.97 31.54
C ILE A 274 18.05 8.30 30.21
N PRO A 275 17.29 7.34 29.68
CA PRO A 275 17.60 6.69 28.40
C PRO A 275 17.73 7.70 27.27
N ALA A 276 18.81 7.62 26.49
CA ALA A 276 19.09 8.51 25.37
C ALA A 276 18.92 7.84 24.00
N THR A 277 18.87 6.50 23.96
CA THR A 277 18.69 5.72 22.75
C THR A 277 17.46 4.81 22.87
N GLN A 278 16.90 4.38 21.74
CA GLN A 278 15.76 3.45 21.72
C GLN A 278 16.08 2.11 22.37
N ASP A 279 17.32 1.62 22.22
CA ASP A 279 17.77 0.36 22.85
C ASP A 279 17.78 0.47 24.38
N GLU A 280 18.21 1.60 24.93
CA GLU A 280 18.16 1.87 26.35
C GLU A 280 16.70 1.98 26.85
N VAL A 281 15.82 2.62 26.09
CA VAL A 281 14.37 2.69 26.38
C VAL A 281 13.77 1.29 26.46
N ASN A 282 14.07 0.43 25.49
CA ASN A 282 13.59 -0.96 25.47
C ASN A 282 14.12 -1.79 26.63
N LEU A 283 15.40 -1.61 27.01
CA LEU A 283 16.00 -2.28 28.19
C LEU A 283 15.33 -1.86 29.48
N VAL A 284 15.07 -0.57 29.65
CA VAL A 284 14.38 -0.03 30.83
C VAL A 284 12.93 -0.52 30.90
N ALA A 285 12.22 -0.55 29.77
CA ALA A 285 10.88 -1.07 29.69
C ALA A 285 10.82 -2.54 30.13
N ALA A 286 11.74 -3.37 29.66
CA ALA A 286 11.85 -4.77 30.05
C ALA A 286 12.17 -4.92 31.56
N ALA A 287 13.06 -4.08 32.12
CA ALA A 287 13.41 -4.10 33.54
C ALA A 287 12.25 -3.66 34.45
N LEU A 288 11.35 -2.81 33.95
CA LEU A 288 10.16 -2.34 34.65
C LEU A 288 8.91 -3.21 34.45
N GLY A 289 9.04 -4.32 33.68
CA GLY A 289 7.98 -5.34 33.54
C GLY A 289 6.99 -5.08 32.41
N GLN A 290 7.47 -4.52 31.32
CA GLN A 290 6.72 -4.33 30.08
C GLN A 290 7.04 -5.42 29.04
#